data_b4763b4303a266bc235b5803d6bdd79d
#
_entry.id   b4763b4303a266bc235b5803d6bdd79d
#
_cell.length_a   1.000
_cell.length_b   1.000
_cell.length_c   1.000
_cell.angle_alpha   90.00
_cell.angle_beta   90.00
_cell.angle_gamma   90.00
#
_symmetry.space_group_name_H-M   'P 1'
#
loop_
_entity.id
_entity.type
_entity.pdbx_description
1 polymer ?
#
loop_
_entity_poly.entity_id
_entity_poly.type
_entity_poly.pdbx_seq_one_letter_code
_entity_poly.pdbx_strand_id
1 'polypeptide(L)'
;MKKIIFLFLFFSCGSDKGFDWVKSLPQPWTLGHSEVGKILPEFHQRFPDFYDRLKAINIWRVGTPYGIFKLGEERDPDPDPILRIDTSDCTVHVLTSVAFSTSLSWIESREKMIDIHYKPDSRGQKTPTYRTRWHYTSDRITNNPYTVDITKSLNEKTNLDSVVIDLNKKIDGSEFLDLNWTARNKFYFIPSNGINENILSSLPKVCGAAFVKRSYFKNGIVIAHEGVLIDNQDLIHASSEKKKTVKINFIDYMNKNGSPRFDGVMFYKFYPGG
;
A
#
# COMPACT_ATOMS: atom_id res chain seq x y z
N MET A 1 46.13 -8.83 -36.78
CA MET A 1 45.18 -9.26 -35.75
C MET A 1 44.06 -8.21 -35.65
N LYS A 2 42.88 -8.49 -36.23
CA LYS A 2 41.73 -7.58 -36.18
C LYS A 2 40.94 -7.89 -34.89
N LYS A 3 40.83 -6.92 -33.97
CA LYS A 3 39.97 -7.01 -32.78
C LYS A 3 38.53 -6.76 -33.20
N ILE A 4 37.68 -7.80 -33.07
CA ILE A 4 36.25 -7.67 -33.25
C ILE A 4 35.70 -7.16 -31.92
N ILE A 5 35.16 -5.93 -31.91
CA ILE A 5 34.44 -5.34 -30.78
C ILE A 5 32.95 -5.80 -30.91
N PHE A 6 32.53 -6.68 -30.01
CA PHE A 6 31.10 -7.02 -29.87
C PHE A 6 30.39 -5.88 -29.12
N LEU A 7 29.61 -5.11 -29.87
CA LEU A 7 28.73 -4.10 -29.31
C LEU A 7 27.46 -4.79 -28.80
N PHE A 8 27.35 -4.99 -27.48
CA PHE A 8 26.09 -5.42 -26.87
C PHE A 8 25.11 -4.24 -26.86
N LEU A 9 24.22 -4.22 -27.84
CA LEU A 9 23.04 -3.36 -27.82
C LEU A 9 22.04 -3.94 -26.81
N PHE A 10 22.01 -3.41 -25.61
CA PHE A 10 20.92 -3.64 -24.68
C PHE A 10 19.67 -2.93 -25.21
N PHE A 11 18.76 -3.69 -25.81
CA PHE A 11 17.44 -3.20 -26.18
C PHE A 11 16.62 -2.93 -24.89
N SER A 12 16.54 -1.68 -24.47
CA SER A 12 15.60 -1.15 -23.46
C SER A 12 14.16 -1.05 -24.02
N CYS A 13 13.70 -2.01 -24.81
CA CYS A 13 12.37 -1.95 -25.44
C CYS A 13 11.31 -2.83 -24.75
N GLY A 14 11.60 -3.33 -23.53
CA GLY A 14 10.70 -4.27 -22.86
C GLY A 14 9.61 -3.60 -22.00
N SER A 15 9.88 -2.43 -21.41
CA SER A 15 8.99 -1.80 -20.43
C SER A 15 7.71 -1.25 -21.04
N ASP A 16 7.75 -0.58 -22.18
CA ASP A 16 6.58 0.05 -22.79
C ASP A 16 5.53 -0.97 -23.27
N LYS A 17 5.99 -2.07 -23.90
CA LYS A 17 5.11 -3.15 -24.37
C LYS A 17 4.38 -3.86 -23.22
N GLY A 18 5.03 -3.98 -22.06
CA GLY A 18 4.42 -4.56 -20.85
C GLY A 18 3.27 -3.71 -20.32
N PHE A 19 3.42 -2.39 -20.26
CA PHE A 19 2.37 -1.50 -19.77
C PHE A 19 1.23 -1.31 -20.79
N ASP A 20 1.46 -1.46 -22.09
CA ASP A 20 0.38 -1.48 -23.09
C ASP A 20 -0.48 -2.73 -22.94
N TRP A 21 0.13 -3.88 -22.62
CA TRP A 21 -0.62 -5.08 -22.26
C TRP A 21 -1.48 -4.86 -21.01
N VAL A 22 -0.95 -4.22 -19.95
CA VAL A 22 -1.72 -3.91 -18.73
C VAL A 22 -2.98 -3.08 -19.07
N LYS A 23 -2.84 -2.10 -19.95
CA LYS A 23 -3.98 -1.26 -20.41
C LYS A 23 -5.00 -2.04 -21.24
N SER A 24 -4.58 -3.12 -21.92
CA SER A 24 -5.46 -3.97 -22.73
C SER A 24 -6.23 -5.01 -21.90
N LEU A 25 -5.88 -5.22 -20.64
CA LEU A 25 -6.55 -6.16 -19.77
C LEU A 25 -7.98 -5.73 -19.46
N PRO A 26 -8.89 -6.69 -19.26
CA PRO A 26 -10.22 -6.38 -18.75
C PRO A 26 -10.13 -5.73 -17.37
N GLN A 27 -11.14 -4.94 -17.04
CA GLN A 27 -11.21 -4.23 -15.77
C GLN A 27 -11.30 -5.23 -14.62
N PRO A 28 -10.39 -5.17 -13.61
CA PRO A 28 -10.28 -6.21 -12.59
C PRO A 28 -11.59 -6.45 -11.82
N TRP A 29 -12.37 -5.40 -11.57
CA TRP A 29 -13.64 -5.52 -10.82
C TRP A 29 -14.79 -6.17 -11.63
N THR A 30 -14.56 -6.50 -12.89
CA THR A 30 -15.53 -7.26 -13.72
C THR A 30 -15.18 -8.75 -13.80
N LEU A 31 -14.05 -9.17 -13.21
CA LEU A 31 -13.53 -10.52 -13.32
C LEU A 31 -13.93 -11.40 -12.13
N GLY A 32 -14.10 -12.67 -12.39
CA GLY A 32 -14.18 -13.70 -11.34
C GLY A 32 -12.80 -14.14 -10.85
N HIS A 33 -12.77 -14.80 -9.70
CA HIS A 33 -11.52 -15.25 -9.07
C HIS A 33 -10.67 -16.17 -9.98
N SER A 34 -11.33 -17.02 -10.77
CA SER A 34 -10.66 -17.91 -11.74
C SER A 34 -9.98 -17.13 -12.87
N GLU A 35 -10.60 -16.06 -13.34
CA GLU A 35 -10.04 -15.21 -14.40
C GLU A 35 -8.85 -14.42 -13.90
N VAL A 36 -8.94 -13.85 -12.70
CA VAL A 36 -7.80 -13.20 -12.03
C VAL A 36 -6.64 -14.18 -11.88
N GLY A 37 -6.90 -15.40 -11.41
CA GLY A 37 -5.88 -16.43 -11.26
C GLY A 37 -5.17 -16.82 -12.56
N LYS A 38 -5.82 -16.64 -13.73
CA LYS A 38 -5.18 -16.86 -15.04
C LYS A 38 -4.30 -15.69 -15.47
N ILE A 39 -4.60 -14.48 -15.03
CA ILE A 39 -3.87 -13.27 -15.39
C ILE A 39 -2.62 -13.08 -14.53
N LEU A 40 -2.63 -13.48 -13.25
CA LEU A 40 -1.51 -13.28 -12.33
C LEU A 40 -0.18 -13.86 -12.84
N PRO A 41 -0.09 -15.10 -13.39
CA PRO A 41 1.14 -15.64 -13.95
C PRO A 41 1.73 -14.78 -15.08
N GLU A 42 0.87 -14.14 -15.89
CA GLU A 42 1.32 -13.26 -16.96
C GLU A 42 1.96 -11.97 -16.43
N PHE A 43 1.48 -11.43 -15.30
CA PHE A 43 2.15 -10.33 -14.61
C PHE A 43 3.55 -10.74 -14.16
N HIS A 44 3.73 -11.94 -13.60
CA HIS A 44 5.05 -12.45 -13.20
C HIS A 44 6.00 -12.63 -14.37
N GLN A 45 5.50 -13.15 -15.49
CA GLN A 45 6.30 -13.33 -16.69
C GLN A 45 6.75 -12.01 -17.33
N ARG A 46 5.85 -11.03 -17.41
CA ARG A 46 6.10 -9.74 -18.05
C ARG A 46 6.85 -8.76 -17.17
N PHE A 47 6.67 -8.86 -15.87
CA PHE A 47 7.31 -8.03 -14.85
C PHE A 47 7.98 -8.92 -13.80
N PRO A 48 9.14 -9.51 -14.09
CA PRO A 48 9.83 -10.41 -13.16
C PRO A 48 10.30 -9.70 -11.88
N ASP A 49 10.65 -8.42 -11.95
CA ASP A 49 10.93 -7.61 -10.77
C ASP A 49 9.64 -7.36 -9.97
N PHE A 50 9.74 -7.47 -8.65
CA PHE A 50 8.60 -7.30 -7.75
C PHE A 50 8.01 -5.89 -7.81
N TYR A 51 8.86 -4.85 -7.83
CA TYR A 51 8.37 -3.48 -7.80
C TYR A 51 7.76 -3.04 -9.14
N ASP A 52 8.32 -3.50 -10.26
CA ASP A 52 7.72 -3.28 -11.57
C ASP A 52 6.37 -3.99 -11.68
N ARG A 53 6.26 -5.21 -11.14
CA ARG A 53 5.00 -5.97 -11.07
C ARG A 53 3.99 -5.29 -10.16
N LEU A 54 4.41 -4.81 -8.98
CA LEU A 54 3.54 -4.06 -8.07
C LEU A 54 3.01 -2.78 -8.73
N LYS A 55 3.86 -2.05 -9.44
CA LYS A 55 3.45 -0.88 -10.24
C LYS A 55 2.42 -1.28 -11.30
N ALA A 56 2.67 -2.33 -12.08
CA ALA A 56 1.79 -2.81 -13.14
C ALA A 56 0.41 -3.22 -12.61
N ILE A 57 0.36 -3.94 -11.49
CA ILE A 57 -0.88 -4.35 -10.84
C ILE A 57 -1.64 -3.14 -10.26
N ASN A 58 -0.95 -2.16 -9.67
CA ASN A 58 -1.59 -0.93 -9.24
C ASN A 58 -2.21 -0.14 -10.41
N ILE A 59 -1.52 -0.05 -11.55
CA ILE A 59 -2.04 0.58 -12.77
C ILE A 59 -3.28 -0.18 -13.27
N TRP A 60 -3.24 -1.51 -13.32
CA TRP A 60 -4.39 -2.34 -13.70
C TRP A 60 -5.62 -2.09 -12.83
N ARG A 61 -5.41 -1.82 -11.55
CA ARG A 61 -6.49 -1.59 -10.58
C ARG A 61 -7.01 -0.15 -10.52
N VAL A 62 -6.49 0.77 -11.33
CA VAL A 62 -7.06 2.12 -11.47
C VAL A 62 -8.48 2.01 -12.04
N GLY A 63 -9.44 2.66 -11.38
CA GLY A 63 -10.87 2.59 -11.71
C GLY A 63 -11.67 1.65 -10.82
N THR A 64 -11.04 0.73 -10.05
CA THR A 64 -11.75 -0.14 -9.09
C THR A 64 -12.68 0.69 -8.21
N PRO A 65 -13.98 0.31 -8.10
CA PRO A 65 -14.96 1.04 -7.29
C PRO A 65 -14.52 1.19 -5.83
N TYR A 66 -14.83 2.33 -5.23
CA TYR A 66 -14.57 2.57 -3.80
C TYR A 66 -15.68 1.97 -2.95
N GLY A 67 -15.31 1.23 -1.92
CA GLY A 67 -16.22 0.73 -0.90
C GLY A 67 -15.56 0.75 0.46
N ILE A 68 -16.09 1.58 1.37
CA ILE A 68 -15.73 1.56 2.78
C ILE A 68 -16.74 0.72 3.56
N PHE A 69 -16.30 0.03 4.61
CA PHE A 69 -17.12 -0.83 5.47
C PHE A 69 -17.90 -1.94 4.74
N LYS A 70 -17.51 -2.25 3.51
CA LYS A 70 -18.02 -3.39 2.74
C LYS A 70 -17.08 -4.59 2.79
N LEU A 71 -16.05 -4.49 3.61
CA LEU A 71 -14.97 -5.45 3.71
C LEU A 71 -15.07 -6.31 4.97
N GLY A 72 -16.21 -6.25 5.65
CA GLY A 72 -16.49 -7.03 6.84
C GLY A 72 -15.81 -6.54 8.12
N GLU A 73 -15.24 -5.32 8.12
CA GLU A 73 -14.56 -4.80 9.32
C GLU A 73 -15.47 -4.65 10.53
N GLU A 74 -16.78 -4.49 10.30
CA GLU A 74 -17.74 -4.13 11.34
C GLU A 74 -18.87 -5.14 11.50
N ARG A 75 -18.92 -6.20 10.69
CA ARG A 75 -20.04 -7.14 10.64
C ARG A 75 -19.61 -8.57 10.54
N ASP A 76 -20.23 -9.40 11.34
CA ASP A 76 -20.17 -10.84 11.27
C ASP A 76 -21.18 -11.37 10.22
N PRO A 77 -20.88 -12.43 9.43
CA PRO A 77 -19.62 -13.10 9.27
C PRO A 77 -18.70 -12.36 8.31
N ASP A 78 -17.47 -12.14 8.75
CA ASP A 78 -16.45 -11.50 7.94
C ASP A 78 -15.64 -12.58 7.19
N PRO A 79 -15.58 -12.55 5.85
CA PRO A 79 -14.91 -13.57 5.07
C PRO A 79 -13.38 -13.41 5.09
N ASP A 80 -12.78 -13.46 6.27
CA ASP A 80 -11.33 -13.47 6.38
C ASP A 80 -10.68 -14.67 5.65
N PRO A 81 -9.50 -14.52 5.03
CA PRO A 81 -8.78 -13.26 4.83
C PRO A 81 -9.46 -12.37 3.79
N ILE A 82 -9.42 -11.05 4.04
CA ILE A 82 -10.00 -10.08 3.11
C ILE A 82 -9.12 -9.96 1.88
N LEU A 83 -9.63 -10.44 0.76
CA LEU A 83 -9.02 -10.27 -0.55
C LEU A 83 -10.13 -9.94 -1.54
N ARG A 84 -10.17 -8.68 -2.04
CA ARG A 84 -11.22 -8.23 -2.94
C ARG A 84 -10.66 -7.62 -4.20
N ILE A 85 -11.41 -7.81 -5.30
CA ILE A 85 -11.11 -7.24 -6.60
C ILE A 85 -12.21 -6.30 -7.09
N ASP A 86 -13.44 -6.50 -6.62
CA ASP A 86 -14.64 -5.78 -7.06
C ASP A 86 -14.76 -4.37 -6.46
N THR A 87 -14.18 -4.16 -5.27
CA THR A 87 -14.18 -2.87 -4.57
C THR A 87 -12.96 -2.75 -3.67
N SER A 88 -12.56 -1.54 -3.31
CA SER A 88 -11.48 -1.30 -2.33
C SER A 88 -11.67 0.01 -1.57
N ASP A 89 -11.24 0.02 -0.32
CA ASP A 89 -10.75 1.22 0.35
C ASP A 89 -9.22 1.34 0.19
N CYS A 90 -8.60 2.28 0.90
CA CYS A 90 -7.16 2.53 0.77
C CYS A 90 -6.31 1.32 1.20
N THR A 91 -6.61 0.71 2.33
CA THR A 91 -5.85 -0.42 2.89
C THR A 91 -6.03 -1.67 2.03
N VAL A 92 -7.26 -2.00 1.67
CA VAL A 92 -7.54 -3.15 0.80
C VAL A 92 -6.93 -2.98 -0.60
N HIS A 93 -6.91 -1.75 -1.13
CA HIS A 93 -6.22 -1.48 -2.39
C HIS A 93 -4.74 -1.84 -2.30
N VAL A 94 -4.04 -1.33 -1.29
CA VAL A 94 -2.61 -1.56 -1.09
C VAL A 94 -2.34 -3.05 -0.86
N LEU A 95 -3.00 -3.67 0.10
CA LEU A 95 -2.74 -5.05 0.51
C LEU A 95 -3.09 -6.06 -0.60
N THR A 96 -4.22 -5.89 -1.29
CA THR A 96 -4.57 -6.75 -2.44
C THR A 96 -3.55 -6.61 -3.57
N SER A 97 -3.05 -5.39 -3.84
CA SER A 97 -2.00 -5.20 -4.86
C SER A 97 -0.70 -5.91 -4.50
N VAL A 98 -0.30 -5.88 -3.23
CA VAL A 98 0.88 -6.61 -2.74
C VAL A 98 0.66 -8.12 -2.83
N ALA A 99 -0.50 -8.62 -2.38
CA ALA A 99 -0.82 -10.05 -2.45
C ALA A 99 -0.77 -10.58 -3.90
N PHE A 100 -1.38 -9.87 -4.86
CA PHE A 100 -1.33 -10.23 -6.28
C PHE A 100 0.09 -10.17 -6.85
N SER A 101 0.89 -9.20 -6.41
CA SER A 101 2.28 -9.06 -6.88
C SER A 101 3.21 -10.19 -6.41
N THR A 102 2.80 -10.99 -5.45
CA THR A 102 3.60 -12.07 -4.86
C THR A 102 3.01 -13.46 -5.11
N SER A 103 1.95 -13.58 -5.91
CA SER A 103 1.19 -14.82 -6.07
C SER A 103 0.89 -15.12 -7.53
N LEU A 104 0.83 -16.41 -7.88
CA LEU A 104 0.52 -16.91 -9.22
C LEU A 104 -0.95 -17.34 -9.39
N SER A 105 -1.72 -17.35 -8.29
CA SER A 105 -3.13 -17.74 -8.31
C SER A 105 -3.94 -16.95 -7.29
N TRP A 106 -5.27 -17.01 -7.41
CA TRP A 106 -6.18 -16.44 -6.41
C TRP A 106 -6.00 -17.08 -5.03
N ILE A 107 -5.79 -18.40 -4.98
CA ILE A 107 -5.61 -19.13 -3.73
C ILE A 107 -4.33 -18.67 -3.03
N GLU A 108 -3.20 -18.63 -3.74
CA GLU A 108 -1.95 -18.11 -3.20
C GLU A 108 -2.07 -16.66 -2.74
N SER A 109 -2.83 -15.84 -3.47
CA SER A 109 -3.08 -14.45 -3.06
C SER A 109 -3.82 -14.36 -1.72
N ARG A 110 -4.76 -15.28 -1.46
CA ARG A 110 -5.44 -15.37 -0.15
C ARG A 110 -4.48 -15.80 0.97
N GLU A 111 -3.61 -16.77 0.71
CA GLU A 111 -2.57 -17.19 1.65
C GLU A 111 -1.59 -16.04 1.92
N LYS A 112 -1.15 -15.35 0.88
CA LYS A 112 -0.28 -14.19 1.03
C LYS A 112 -0.96 -13.04 1.79
N MET A 113 -2.27 -12.85 1.62
CA MET A 113 -3.03 -11.87 2.41
C MET A 113 -3.01 -12.20 3.91
N ILE A 114 -3.04 -13.49 4.29
CA ILE A 114 -2.86 -13.88 5.69
C ILE A 114 -1.49 -13.43 6.21
N ASP A 115 -0.45 -13.62 5.41
CA ASP A 115 0.89 -13.22 5.79
C ASP A 115 1.04 -11.70 6.03
N ILE A 116 0.47 -10.89 5.15
CA ILE A 116 0.69 -9.44 5.13
C ILE A 116 -0.32 -8.63 5.94
N HIS A 117 -1.47 -9.23 6.31
CA HIS A 117 -2.54 -8.48 6.98
C HIS A 117 -2.91 -8.99 8.37
N TYR A 118 -2.44 -10.17 8.78
CA TYR A 118 -2.83 -10.76 10.07
C TYR A 118 -1.62 -10.93 11.00
N LYS A 119 -1.82 -10.60 12.28
CA LYS A 119 -0.81 -10.70 13.32
C LYS A 119 -0.60 -12.17 13.71
N PRO A 120 0.65 -12.60 13.92
CA PRO A 120 0.92 -13.92 14.48
C PRO A 120 0.51 -13.99 15.96
N ASP A 121 0.13 -15.17 16.42
CA ASP A 121 0.00 -15.51 17.83
C ASP A 121 1.41 -15.68 18.48
N SER A 122 1.44 -16.02 19.77
CA SER A 122 2.70 -16.25 20.52
C SER A 122 3.54 -17.43 19.99
N ARG A 123 2.97 -18.29 19.15
CA ARG A 123 3.64 -19.43 18.48
C ARG A 123 4.04 -19.09 17.05
N GLY A 124 3.78 -17.87 16.58
CA GLY A 124 4.03 -17.42 15.22
C GLY A 124 2.94 -17.85 14.21
N GLN A 125 1.84 -18.46 14.68
CA GLN A 125 0.76 -18.92 13.82
C GLN A 125 -0.21 -17.75 13.53
N LYS A 126 -0.61 -17.59 12.27
CA LYS A 126 -1.55 -16.58 11.83
C LYS A 126 -2.92 -17.19 11.55
N THR A 127 -3.91 -16.79 12.32
CA THR A 127 -5.31 -17.16 12.10
C THR A 127 -6.06 -15.94 11.61
N PRO A 128 -6.60 -15.95 10.38
CA PRO A 128 -7.27 -14.78 9.81
C PRO A 128 -8.64 -14.57 10.48
N THR A 129 -8.71 -13.56 11.34
CA THR A 129 -9.94 -13.11 12.00
C THR A 129 -9.92 -11.59 12.12
N TYR A 130 -11.07 -10.96 12.33
CA TYR A 130 -11.15 -9.52 12.57
C TYR A 130 -10.13 -9.06 13.63
N ARG A 131 -10.04 -9.72 14.78
CA ARG A 131 -9.17 -9.33 15.89
C ARG A 131 -7.68 -9.44 15.59
N THR A 132 -7.27 -10.28 14.65
CA THR A 132 -5.86 -10.49 14.30
C THR A 132 -5.37 -9.62 13.16
N ARG A 133 -6.21 -8.82 12.52
CA ARG A 133 -5.82 -7.88 11.45
C ARG A 133 -4.86 -6.81 11.95
N TRP A 134 -4.01 -6.33 11.06
CA TRP A 134 -3.25 -5.10 11.24
C TRP A 134 -4.16 -3.89 10.99
N HIS A 135 -5.07 -3.57 11.93
CA HIS A 135 -6.06 -2.50 11.79
C HIS A 135 -5.45 -1.11 11.62
N TYR A 136 -4.27 -0.89 12.21
CA TYR A 136 -3.60 0.40 12.19
C TYR A 136 -2.45 0.37 11.18
N THR A 137 -2.55 1.15 10.11
CA THR A 137 -1.52 1.24 9.05
C THR A 137 -0.15 1.61 9.63
N SER A 138 -0.08 2.51 10.62
CA SER A 138 1.17 2.86 11.30
C SER A 138 1.80 1.67 12.05
N ASP A 139 0.98 0.84 12.71
CA ASP A 139 1.44 -0.39 13.39
C ASP A 139 1.95 -1.41 12.36
N ARG A 140 1.19 -1.61 11.27
CA ARG A 140 1.59 -2.50 10.18
C ARG A 140 2.90 -2.07 9.54
N ILE A 141 3.08 -0.78 9.22
CA ILE A 141 4.32 -0.26 8.63
C ILE A 141 5.53 -0.54 9.53
N THR A 142 5.37 -0.44 10.84
CA THR A 142 6.48 -0.51 11.80
C THR A 142 6.80 -1.94 12.25
N ASN A 143 5.80 -2.80 12.36
CA ASN A 143 5.92 -4.09 13.04
C ASN A 143 5.64 -5.31 12.16
N ASN A 144 5.11 -5.13 10.94
CA ASN A 144 4.88 -6.22 9.99
C ASN A 144 6.16 -6.49 9.19
N PRO A 145 6.65 -7.74 9.09
CA PRO A 145 7.89 -8.06 8.35
C PRO A 145 7.81 -7.84 6.83
N TYR A 146 6.61 -7.67 6.29
CA TYR A 146 6.39 -7.37 4.86
C TYR A 146 6.43 -5.87 4.52
N THR A 147 6.71 -5.03 5.51
CA THR A 147 6.87 -3.57 5.34
C THR A 147 8.07 -3.06 6.12
N VAL A 148 8.72 -2.02 5.60
CA VAL A 148 9.82 -1.32 6.31
C VAL A 148 9.58 0.17 6.23
N ASP A 149 9.47 0.81 7.38
CA ASP A 149 9.44 2.28 7.48
C ASP A 149 10.78 2.86 7.00
N ILE A 150 10.72 3.65 5.93
CA ILE A 150 11.89 4.35 5.38
C ILE A 150 11.87 5.85 5.68
N THR A 151 10.88 6.33 6.44
CA THR A 151 10.73 7.76 6.76
C THR A 151 11.95 8.31 7.45
N LYS A 152 12.51 7.58 8.42
CA LYS A 152 13.69 8.01 9.18
C LYS A 152 14.95 8.16 8.33
N SER A 153 15.10 7.39 7.25
CA SER A 153 16.26 7.50 6.36
C SER A 153 16.29 8.81 5.56
N LEU A 154 15.19 9.56 5.59
CA LEU A 154 15.07 10.87 4.92
C LEU A 154 15.40 12.05 5.83
N ASN A 155 15.81 11.80 7.09
CA ASN A 155 16.08 12.87 8.08
C ASN A 155 17.20 13.82 7.66
N GLU A 156 18.18 13.36 6.90
CA GLU A 156 19.25 14.21 6.38
C GLU A 156 18.77 15.18 5.26
N LYS A 157 17.60 14.92 4.66
CA LYS A 157 17.03 15.67 3.55
C LYS A 157 15.89 16.58 3.95
N THR A 158 15.26 16.33 5.10
CA THR A 158 14.14 17.14 5.61
C THR A 158 13.99 16.92 7.11
N ASN A 159 13.43 17.93 7.79
CA ASN A 159 13.08 17.80 9.20
C ASN A 159 11.93 16.81 9.37
N LEU A 160 12.11 15.88 10.30
CA LEU A 160 11.05 14.94 10.70
C LEU A 160 10.29 15.53 11.90
N ASP A 161 9.01 15.24 11.92
CA ASP A 161 8.17 15.38 13.09
C ASP A 161 7.86 14.01 13.69
N SER A 162 7.34 13.97 14.91
CA SER A 162 7.02 12.71 15.57
C SER A 162 5.84 12.83 16.51
N VAL A 163 5.20 11.70 16.77
CA VAL A 163 4.15 11.58 17.78
C VAL A 163 4.39 10.33 18.62
N VAL A 164 4.19 10.44 19.94
CA VAL A 164 4.06 9.29 20.84
C VAL A 164 2.57 9.13 21.14
N ILE A 165 2.03 7.96 20.87
CA ILE A 165 0.59 7.71 20.93
C ILE A 165 0.30 6.29 21.40
N ASP A 166 -0.77 6.13 22.15
CA ASP A 166 -1.34 4.83 22.47
C ASP A 166 -2.34 4.47 21.35
N LEU A 167 -1.95 3.57 20.44
CA LEU A 167 -2.82 3.11 19.36
C LEU A 167 -4.06 2.43 19.93
N ASN A 168 -5.19 2.58 19.25
CA ASN A 168 -6.51 2.07 19.64
C ASN A 168 -7.06 2.66 20.94
N LYS A 169 -6.45 3.71 21.50
CA LYS A 169 -6.90 4.34 22.74
C LYS A 169 -7.32 5.77 22.51
N LYS A 170 -8.59 6.07 22.76
CA LYS A 170 -9.12 7.43 22.70
C LYS A 170 -8.64 8.27 23.88
N ILE A 171 -8.82 9.59 23.79
CA ILE A 171 -8.45 10.54 24.85
C ILE A 171 -9.22 10.32 26.16
N ASP A 172 -10.43 9.76 26.09
CA ASP A 172 -11.26 9.40 27.23
C ASP A 172 -10.85 8.05 27.87
N GLY A 173 -9.83 7.40 27.33
CA GLY A 173 -9.31 6.11 27.81
C GLY A 173 -9.99 4.88 27.21
N SER A 174 -11.11 5.02 26.47
CA SER A 174 -11.78 3.90 25.82
C SER A 174 -11.03 3.44 24.57
N GLU A 175 -11.29 2.21 24.12
CA GLU A 175 -10.79 1.73 22.83
C GLU A 175 -11.54 2.38 21.66
N PHE A 176 -10.82 2.61 20.54
CA PHE A 176 -11.44 3.07 19.29
C PHE A 176 -12.16 1.93 18.57
N LEU A 177 -11.48 0.78 18.45
CA LEU A 177 -12.04 -0.50 17.96
C LEU A 177 -12.05 -1.49 19.11
N ASP A 178 -13.09 -2.31 19.23
CA ASP A 178 -13.20 -3.37 20.25
C ASP A 178 -12.28 -4.55 19.92
N LEU A 179 -10.99 -4.35 20.19
CA LEU A 179 -9.94 -5.33 19.90
C LEU A 179 -9.33 -5.96 21.16
N ASN A 180 -9.62 -5.41 22.34
CA ASN A 180 -8.92 -5.73 23.59
C ASN A 180 -7.40 -5.64 23.42
N TRP A 181 -6.95 -4.57 22.75
CA TRP A 181 -5.55 -4.34 22.40
C TRP A 181 -5.24 -2.85 22.29
N THR A 182 -4.16 -2.43 22.91
CA THR A 182 -3.56 -1.11 22.74
C THR A 182 -2.04 -1.24 22.66
N ALA A 183 -1.36 -0.30 21.99
CA ALA A 183 0.10 -0.28 21.94
C ALA A 183 0.64 1.15 21.92
N ARG A 184 1.59 1.44 22.85
CA ARG A 184 2.26 2.73 22.91
C ARG A 184 3.48 2.73 22.00
N ASN A 185 3.47 3.61 20.98
CA ASN A 185 4.53 3.71 19.99
C ASN A 185 4.89 5.17 19.68
N LYS A 186 6.12 5.36 19.18
CA LYS A 186 6.58 6.62 18.61
C LYS A 186 6.68 6.48 17.08
N PHE A 187 5.96 7.34 16.37
CA PHE A 187 5.99 7.39 14.91
C PHE A 187 6.65 8.67 14.43
N TYR A 188 7.44 8.57 13.36
CA TYR A 188 8.07 9.69 12.69
C TYR A 188 7.39 9.90 11.34
N PHE A 189 7.25 11.16 10.92
CA PHE A 189 6.69 11.49 9.62
C PHE A 189 7.32 12.78 9.08
N ILE A 190 7.28 12.97 7.77
CA ILE A 190 7.69 14.21 7.15
C ILE A 190 6.49 15.14 7.19
N PRO A 191 6.57 16.35 7.79
CA PRO A 191 5.51 17.35 7.73
C PRO A 191 5.19 17.73 6.28
N SER A 192 3.93 18.09 6.01
CA SER A 192 3.48 18.38 4.64
C SER A 192 4.27 19.49 3.95
N ASN A 193 4.74 20.51 4.69
CA ASN A 193 5.59 21.57 4.16
C ASN A 193 7.03 21.11 3.84
N GLY A 194 7.45 19.94 4.33
CA GLY A 194 8.74 19.33 4.00
C GLY A 194 8.70 18.44 2.75
N ILE A 195 7.50 18.18 2.19
CA ILE A 195 7.33 17.35 1.01
C ILE A 195 7.58 18.20 -0.25
N ASN A 196 8.52 17.74 -1.08
CA ASN A 196 8.88 18.38 -2.34
C ASN A 196 9.48 17.35 -3.31
N GLU A 197 9.77 17.75 -4.54
CA GLU A 197 10.33 16.88 -5.57
C GLU A 197 11.68 16.25 -5.18
N ASN A 198 12.53 16.95 -4.41
CA ASN A 198 13.80 16.43 -3.93
C ASN A 198 13.60 15.25 -2.97
N ILE A 199 12.59 15.32 -2.10
CA ILE A 199 12.22 14.20 -1.24
C ILE A 199 11.68 13.06 -2.08
N LEU A 200 10.76 13.33 -3.01
CA LEU A 200 10.19 12.29 -3.85
C LEU A 200 11.26 11.57 -4.68
N SER A 201 12.19 12.30 -5.31
CA SER A 201 13.27 11.73 -6.11
C SER A 201 14.24 10.84 -5.33
N SER A 202 14.29 10.97 -4.00
CA SER A 202 15.13 10.15 -3.12
C SER A 202 14.45 8.87 -2.63
N LEU A 203 13.15 8.72 -2.91
CA LEU A 203 12.40 7.51 -2.58
C LEU A 203 12.64 6.39 -3.59
N PRO A 204 12.36 5.13 -3.24
CA PRO A 204 12.24 4.07 -4.23
C PRO A 204 11.18 4.42 -5.28
N LYS A 205 11.38 3.99 -6.53
CA LYS A 205 10.42 4.24 -7.63
C LYS A 205 9.01 3.72 -7.35
N VAL A 206 8.90 2.71 -6.48
CA VAL A 206 7.61 2.19 -5.99
C VAL A 206 7.72 2.02 -4.49
N CYS A 207 6.86 2.71 -3.74
CA CYS A 207 6.79 2.60 -2.29
C CYS A 207 5.40 2.95 -1.78
N GLY A 208 5.11 2.61 -0.53
CA GLY A 208 3.89 3.04 0.13
C GLY A 208 4.01 4.46 0.69
N ALA A 209 2.91 5.19 0.64
CA ALA A 209 2.75 6.50 1.27
C ALA A 209 1.53 6.48 2.20
N ALA A 210 1.75 6.76 3.48
CA ALA A 210 0.72 6.77 4.52
C ALA A 210 0.57 8.17 5.12
N PHE A 211 -0.62 8.74 5.01
CA PHE A 211 -0.90 10.15 5.27
C PHE A 211 -1.35 10.36 6.71
N VAL A 212 -0.60 11.19 7.43
CA VAL A 212 -0.81 11.51 8.84
C VAL A 212 -1.88 12.58 9.00
N LYS A 213 -2.80 12.39 9.98
CA LYS A 213 -3.80 13.37 10.37
C LYS A 213 -3.80 13.57 11.88
N ARG A 214 -3.28 14.72 12.36
CA ARG A 214 -3.14 15.04 13.80
C ARG A 214 -4.49 15.04 14.53
N SER A 215 -5.57 15.45 13.83
CA SER A 215 -6.92 15.41 14.42
C SER A 215 -7.41 14.01 14.77
N TYR A 216 -6.76 12.95 14.26
CA TYR A 216 -7.08 11.55 14.56
C TYR A 216 -6.31 11.02 15.78
N PHE A 217 -5.28 11.72 16.24
CA PHE A 217 -4.47 11.29 17.40
C PHE A 217 -5.31 11.11 18.66
N LYS A 218 -6.34 11.94 18.84
CA LYS A 218 -7.30 11.83 19.96
C LYS A 218 -8.06 10.49 19.98
N ASN A 219 -8.08 9.77 18.88
CA ASN A 219 -8.71 8.45 18.74
C ASN A 219 -7.69 7.30 18.73
N GLY A 220 -6.41 7.57 19.00
CA GLY A 220 -5.37 6.56 18.91
C GLY A 220 -5.04 6.14 17.48
N ILE A 221 -5.23 7.03 16.50
CA ILE A 221 -4.99 6.77 15.08
C ILE A 221 -3.97 7.79 14.54
N VAL A 222 -2.96 7.31 13.81
CA VAL A 222 -1.94 8.17 13.19
C VAL A 222 -2.25 8.41 11.71
N ILE A 223 -2.57 7.34 10.99
CA ILE A 223 -2.75 7.34 9.54
C ILE A 223 -4.23 7.43 9.18
N ALA A 224 -4.56 8.43 8.37
CA ALA A 224 -5.92 8.64 7.88
C ALA A 224 -6.16 8.01 6.50
N HIS A 225 -5.09 7.77 5.73
CA HIS A 225 -5.17 7.28 4.37
C HIS A 225 -3.83 6.71 3.92
N GLU A 226 -3.84 5.83 2.91
CA GLU A 226 -2.62 5.31 2.30
C GLU A 226 -2.81 5.03 0.80
N GLY A 227 -1.69 4.90 0.09
CA GLY A 227 -1.64 4.53 -1.31
C GLY A 227 -0.24 4.09 -1.73
N VAL A 228 -0.07 3.80 -3.01
CA VAL A 228 1.21 3.41 -3.60
C VAL A 228 1.73 4.55 -4.46
N LEU A 229 2.89 5.08 -4.10
CA LEU A 229 3.65 6.03 -4.92
C LEU A 229 4.39 5.25 -6.00
N ILE A 230 4.27 5.69 -7.24
CA ILE A 230 4.96 5.14 -8.41
C ILE A 230 5.75 6.22 -9.13
N ASP A 231 6.91 5.83 -9.68
CA ASP A 231 7.81 6.69 -10.46
C ASP A 231 8.21 7.98 -9.74
N ASN A 232 8.18 8.00 -8.39
CA ASN A 232 8.49 9.16 -7.55
C ASN A 232 7.58 10.39 -7.83
N GLN A 233 6.45 10.20 -8.47
CA GLN A 233 5.59 11.27 -8.96
C GLN A 233 4.11 11.02 -8.72
N ASP A 234 3.62 9.84 -9.06
CA ASP A 234 2.19 9.54 -9.08
C ASP A 234 1.78 8.68 -7.88
N LEU A 235 0.68 9.04 -7.27
CA LEU A 235 0.01 8.26 -6.24
C LEU A 235 -1.15 7.47 -6.86
N ILE A 236 -1.19 6.16 -6.62
CA ILE A 236 -2.37 5.34 -6.88
C ILE A 236 -3.03 5.01 -5.54
N HIS A 237 -4.28 5.39 -5.37
CA HIS A 237 -5.02 5.18 -4.13
C HIS A 237 -6.52 5.03 -4.37
N ALA A 238 -7.23 4.35 -3.48
CA ALA A 238 -8.68 4.29 -3.50
C ALA A 238 -9.26 5.60 -2.92
N SER A 239 -9.95 6.37 -3.74
CA SER A 239 -10.47 7.69 -3.41
C SER A 239 -11.94 7.64 -3.03
N SER A 240 -12.27 7.94 -1.75
CA SER A 240 -13.66 8.11 -1.31
C SER A 240 -14.34 9.31 -2.00
N GLU A 241 -13.59 10.35 -2.35
CA GLU A 241 -14.06 11.54 -3.04
C GLU A 241 -14.42 11.22 -4.51
N LYS A 242 -13.56 10.47 -5.22
CA LYS A 242 -13.77 10.07 -6.62
C LYS A 242 -14.58 8.78 -6.78
N LYS A 243 -14.93 8.12 -5.67
CA LYS A 243 -15.67 6.84 -5.63
C LYS A 243 -15.00 5.68 -6.39
N LYS A 244 -13.69 5.77 -6.60
CA LYS A 244 -12.88 4.75 -7.27
C LYS A 244 -11.40 4.92 -6.97
N THR A 245 -10.60 3.90 -7.29
CA THR A 245 -9.14 4.00 -7.33
C THR A 245 -8.72 4.95 -8.45
N VAL A 246 -7.83 5.88 -8.13
CA VAL A 246 -7.32 6.90 -9.05
C VAL A 246 -5.80 6.93 -9.05
N LYS A 247 -5.24 7.39 -10.16
CA LYS A 247 -3.85 7.81 -10.29
C LYS A 247 -3.82 9.33 -10.35
N ILE A 248 -3.04 9.98 -9.49
CA ILE A 248 -2.96 11.44 -9.37
C ILE A 248 -1.51 11.84 -9.04
N ASN A 249 -1.08 13.03 -9.48
CA ASN A 249 0.20 13.56 -9.03
C ASN A 249 0.24 13.67 -7.50
N PHE A 250 1.34 13.21 -6.89
CA PHE A 250 1.47 13.14 -5.44
C PHE A 250 1.44 14.51 -4.77
N ILE A 251 2.17 15.50 -5.34
CA ILE A 251 2.23 16.87 -4.79
C ILE A 251 0.86 17.54 -4.88
N ASP A 252 0.15 17.35 -6.00
CA ASP A 252 -1.22 17.87 -6.16
C ASP A 252 -2.18 17.24 -5.15
N TYR A 253 -2.02 15.94 -4.88
CA TYR A 253 -2.83 15.23 -3.89
C TYR A 253 -2.58 15.73 -2.46
N MET A 254 -1.33 16.08 -2.13
CA MET A 254 -0.97 16.63 -0.82
C MET A 254 -1.62 17.99 -0.54
N ASN A 255 -2.03 18.70 -1.58
CA ASN A 255 -2.61 20.04 -1.48
C ASN A 255 -4.07 20.03 -1.93
N LYS A 256 -4.91 20.73 -1.20
CA LYS A 256 -6.31 20.96 -1.56
C LYS A 256 -6.61 22.45 -1.41
N ASN A 257 -6.94 23.11 -2.52
CA ASN A 257 -7.27 24.55 -2.53
C ASN A 257 -6.18 25.44 -1.87
N GLY A 258 -4.91 25.14 -2.17
CA GLY A 258 -3.77 25.90 -1.64
C GLY A 258 -3.39 25.60 -0.18
N SER A 259 -4.02 24.63 0.46
CA SER A 259 -3.72 24.22 1.83
C SER A 259 -3.36 22.72 1.90
N PRO A 260 -2.47 22.30 2.83
CA PRO A 260 -2.15 20.92 3.02
C PRO A 260 -3.39 20.09 3.39
N ARG A 261 -3.61 19.00 2.65
CA ARG A 261 -4.71 18.04 2.92
C ARG A 261 -4.47 17.24 4.19
N PHE A 262 -3.21 16.92 4.47
CA PHE A 262 -2.73 16.12 5.58
C PHE A 262 -1.68 16.88 6.37
N ASP A 263 -1.35 16.39 7.57
CA ASP A 263 -0.34 17.00 8.43
C ASP A 263 1.08 16.51 8.11
N GLY A 264 1.20 15.36 7.45
CA GLY A 264 2.46 14.78 7.02
C GLY A 264 2.30 13.42 6.37
N VAL A 265 3.44 12.78 6.06
CA VAL A 265 3.50 11.47 5.39
C VAL A 265 4.56 10.59 6.00
N MET A 266 4.24 9.31 6.19
CA MET A 266 5.19 8.22 6.40
C MET A 266 5.41 7.49 5.08
N PHE A 267 6.66 7.21 4.72
CA PHE A 267 6.99 6.38 3.55
C PHE A 267 7.50 5.01 3.97
N TYR A 268 7.15 3.97 3.22
CA TYR A 268 7.56 2.62 3.54
C TYR A 268 7.77 1.76 2.30
N LYS A 269 8.68 0.80 2.40
CA LYS A 269 8.92 -0.22 1.37
C LYS A 269 8.05 -1.43 1.64
N PHE A 270 7.69 -2.12 0.55
CA PHE A 270 7.11 -3.45 0.59
C PHE A 270 8.20 -4.51 0.45
N TYR A 271 8.04 -5.62 1.16
CA TYR A 271 8.90 -6.79 1.01
C TYR A 271 8.10 -7.95 0.42
N PRO A 272 8.60 -8.61 -0.65
CA PRO A 272 7.84 -9.66 -1.35
C PRO A 272 7.73 -10.98 -0.57
N GLY A 273 8.46 -11.14 0.49
CA GLY A 273 8.43 -12.32 1.36
C GLY A 273 9.67 -12.38 2.21
N GLY A 274 9.52 -12.77 3.45
CA GLY A 274 10.61 -13.12 4.33
C GLY A 274 11.03 -14.56 4.11
#